data_1895d08d62731c2bfb1a2793bc894815
#
_entry.id   1895d08d62731c2bfb1a2793bc894815
#
_cell.length_a   1.000
_cell.length_b   1.000
_cell.length_c   1.000
_cell.angle_alpha   90.00
_cell.angle_beta   90.00
_cell.angle_gamma   90.00
#
_symmetry.space_group_name_H-M   'P 1'
#
loop_
_entity.id
_entity.type
_entity.pdbx_description
1 polymer ?
#
loop_
_entity_poly.entity_id
_entity_poly.type
_entity_poly.pdbx_seq_one_letter_code
_entity_poly.pdbx_strand_id
1 'polypeptide(L)'
;MKRLFIISATSLVMFFTTPTQAQQNADSMMIQTILQEEVSSWNSGDAQVYSKHFAENGTFTNIRGMFFTGHQQFLDRHVEIFKGMFAKTVLQQDVVSFRFLSPDVAIVETLTWITGFPKGGSPKAIHIDEKGRLHTRLLQVFQKQAGDWKIVVYHNVDLKPDTPVPTHK
;
A
#
# COMPACT_ATOMS: atom_id res chain seq x y z
N MET A 1 48.46 13.49 48.68
CA MET A 1 48.45 12.79 47.37
C MET A 1 47.05 12.92 46.78
N LYS A 2 46.85 13.83 45.80
CA LYS A 2 45.55 14.04 45.11
C LYS A 2 45.53 13.15 43.86
N ARG A 3 44.64 12.18 43.81
CA ARG A 3 44.43 11.35 42.61
C ARG A 3 43.51 12.09 41.64
N LEU A 4 44.02 12.39 40.46
CA LEU A 4 43.31 13.00 39.35
C LEU A 4 42.58 11.86 38.58
N PHE A 5 41.25 11.85 38.57
CA PHE A 5 40.45 10.96 37.73
C PHE A 5 40.26 11.63 36.37
N ILE A 6 40.85 11.06 35.34
CA ILE A 6 40.61 11.46 33.94
C ILE A 6 39.40 10.66 33.46
N ILE A 7 38.25 11.32 33.27
CA ILE A 7 37.07 10.74 32.63
C ILE A 7 37.28 10.91 31.13
N SER A 8 37.58 9.80 30.46
CA SER A 8 37.62 9.75 28.97
C SER A 8 36.17 9.67 28.43
N ALA A 9 35.69 10.75 27.86
CA ALA A 9 34.40 10.77 27.16
C ALA A 9 34.60 10.19 25.76
N THR A 10 34.18 8.93 25.58
CA THR A 10 34.12 8.29 24.24
C THR A 10 32.90 8.79 23.51
N SER A 11 33.09 9.73 22.57
CA SER A 11 32.01 10.21 21.68
C SER A 11 31.66 9.13 20.69
N LEU A 12 30.46 8.54 20.83
CA LEU A 12 29.87 7.62 19.84
C LEU A 12 29.44 8.44 18.62
N VAL A 13 30.21 8.41 17.55
CA VAL A 13 29.84 9.03 16.27
C VAL A 13 28.89 8.06 15.54
N MET A 14 27.58 8.36 15.51
CA MET A 14 26.64 7.66 14.66
C MET A 14 26.82 8.10 13.21
N PHE A 15 27.34 7.22 12.36
CA PHE A 15 27.37 7.42 10.91
C PHE A 15 25.98 7.14 10.33
N PHE A 16 25.25 8.17 9.95
CA PHE A 16 24.07 8.03 9.10
C PHE A 16 24.56 7.79 7.67
N THR A 17 24.51 6.55 7.21
CA THR A 17 24.81 6.22 5.81
C THR A 17 23.60 6.59 4.96
N THR A 18 23.75 7.50 4.00
CA THR A 18 22.76 7.70 2.95
C THR A 18 22.75 6.46 2.04
N PRO A 19 21.56 5.96 1.63
CA PRO A 19 21.49 4.82 0.72
C PRO A 19 22.16 5.17 -0.62
N THR A 20 22.82 4.19 -1.20
CA THR A 20 23.38 4.36 -2.55
C THR A 20 22.23 4.35 -3.57
N GLN A 21 22.45 4.92 -4.76
CA GLN A 21 21.48 4.86 -5.86
C GLN A 21 21.11 3.41 -6.23
N ALA A 22 22.09 2.49 -6.17
CA ALA A 22 21.85 1.06 -6.40
C ALA A 22 20.87 0.46 -5.38
N GLN A 23 21.00 0.84 -4.09
CA GLN A 23 20.09 0.38 -3.05
C GLN A 23 18.67 0.92 -3.26
N GLN A 24 18.51 2.19 -3.59
CA GLN A 24 17.21 2.78 -3.88
C GLN A 24 16.54 2.12 -5.09
N ASN A 25 17.31 1.77 -6.14
CA ASN A 25 16.78 1.07 -7.29
C ASN A 25 16.28 -0.35 -6.91
N ALA A 26 17.06 -1.08 -6.10
CA ALA A 26 16.64 -2.39 -5.61
C ALA A 26 15.36 -2.31 -4.75
N ASP A 27 15.30 -1.37 -3.82
CA ASP A 27 14.12 -1.13 -2.97
C ASP A 27 12.89 -0.72 -3.80
N SER A 28 13.06 0.10 -4.83
CA SER A 28 11.97 0.45 -5.77
C SER A 28 11.43 -0.77 -6.51
N MET A 29 12.30 -1.67 -6.97
CA MET A 29 11.91 -2.91 -7.64
C MET A 29 11.14 -3.85 -6.69
N MET A 30 11.57 -3.96 -5.43
CA MET A 30 10.86 -4.76 -4.43
C MET A 30 9.45 -4.23 -4.18
N ILE A 31 9.28 -2.92 -4.01
CA ILE A 31 7.95 -2.31 -3.81
C ILE A 31 7.09 -2.48 -5.06
N GLN A 32 7.64 -2.31 -6.27
CA GLN A 32 6.91 -2.57 -7.52
C GLN A 32 6.44 -4.03 -7.62
N THR A 33 7.26 -4.98 -7.17
CA THR A 33 6.86 -6.40 -7.11
C THR A 33 5.68 -6.61 -6.17
N ILE A 34 5.66 -5.96 -5.00
CA ILE A 34 4.52 -6.01 -4.07
C ILE A 34 3.23 -5.48 -4.74
N LEU A 35 3.31 -4.34 -5.44
CA LEU A 35 2.16 -3.78 -6.16
C LEU A 35 1.65 -4.73 -7.26
N GLN A 36 2.54 -5.42 -7.96
CA GLN A 36 2.17 -6.43 -8.97
C GLN A 36 1.53 -7.67 -8.33
N GLU A 37 2.04 -8.11 -7.16
CA GLU A 37 1.43 -9.20 -6.40
C GLU A 37 0.01 -8.82 -5.90
N GLU A 38 -0.23 -7.58 -5.49
CA GLU A 38 -1.58 -7.09 -5.14
C GLU A 38 -2.54 -7.21 -6.33
N VAL A 39 -2.14 -6.76 -7.51
CA VAL A 39 -2.98 -6.85 -8.71
C VAL A 39 -3.25 -8.32 -9.09
N SER A 40 -2.22 -9.16 -9.11
CA SER A 40 -2.38 -10.57 -9.50
C SER A 40 -3.22 -11.37 -8.50
N SER A 41 -3.03 -11.13 -7.21
CA SER A 41 -3.79 -11.81 -6.14
C SER A 41 -5.24 -11.33 -6.07
N TRP A 42 -5.52 -10.04 -6.31
CA TRP A 42 -6.89 -9.57 -6.51
C TRP A 42 -7.57 -10.31 -7.65
N ASN A 43 -6.91 -10.36 -8.81
CA ASN A 43 -7.47 -10.95 -10.03
C ASN A 43 -7.68 -12.47 -9.92
N SER A 44 -6.96 -13.14 -9.03
CA SER A 44 -7.16 -14.55 -8.68
C SER A 44 -8.11 -14.76 -7.48
N GLY A 45 -8.48 -13.71 -6.75
CA GLY A 45 -9.30 -13.78 -5.54
C GLY A 45 -8.56 -14.37 -4.33
N ASP A 46 -7.23 -14.27 -4.31
CA ASP A 46 -6.39 -14.80 -3.24
C ASP A 46 -6.12 -13.75 -2.16
N ALA A 47 -6.95 -13.75 -1.11
CA ALA A 47 -6.82 -12.83 0.00
C ALA A 47 -5.55 -13.05 0.84
N GLN A 48 -5.01 -14.27 0.88
CA GLN A 48 -3.78 -14.58 1.62
C GLN A 48 -2.57 -13.92 0.96
N VAL A 49 -2.43 -14.08 -0.36
CA VAL A 49 -1.35 -13.44 -1.13
C VAL A 49 -1.54 -11.93 -1.14
N TYR A 50 -2.77 -11.43 -1.30
CA TYR A 50 -3.07 -9.98 -1.28
C TYR A 50 -2.63 -9.32 0.03
N SER A 51 -2.78 -10.02 1.16
CA SER A 51 -2.47 -9.50 2.49
C SER A 51 -1.02 -9.74 2.95
N LYS A 52 -0.25 -10.53 2.23
CA LYS A 52 1.09 -11.03 2.61
C LYS A 52 2.07 -9.94 3.06
N HIS A 53 2.01 -8.79 2.42
CA HIS A 53 2.92 -7.66 2.69
C HIS A 53 2.34 -6.61 3.64
N PHE A 54 1.10 -6.78 4.11
CA PHE A 54 0.51 -5.88 5.09
C PHE A 54 1.13 -6.11 6.47
N ALA A 55 1.52 -5.03 7.17
CA ALA A 55 2.21 -5.10 8.45
C ALA A 55 1.27 -5.54 9.58
N GLU A 56 1.82 -6.20 10.61
CA GLU A 56 1.08 -6.58 11.84
C GLU A 56 0.48 -5.37 12.57
N ASN A 57 1.14 -4.22 12.47
CA ASN A 57 0.70 -2.94 13.05
C ASN A 57 0.16 -1.96 12.00
N GLY A 58 -0.14 -2.44 10.78
CA GLY A 58 -0.62 -1.60 9.69
C GLY A 58 -2.04 -1.08 9.93
N THR A 59 -2.39 0.00 9.22
CA THR A 59 -3.73 0.59 9.23
C THR A 59 -4.33 0.61 7.83
N PHE A 60 -5.60 0.29 7.74
CA PHE A 60 -6.36 0.23 6.50
C PHE A 60 -7.63 1.05 6.58
N THR A 61 -7.79 2.03 5.69
CA THR A 61 -9.06 2.72 5.46
C THR A 61 -9.56 2.36 4.06
N ASN A 62 -10.75 1.77 3.99
CA ASN A 62 -11.34 1.38 2.71
C ASN A 62 -12.13 2.54 2.06
N ILE A 63 -12.58 2.34 0.81
CA ILE A 63 -13.35 3.33 0.03
C ILE A 63 -14.66 3.79 0.68
N ARG A 64 -15.15 3.10 1.72
CA ARG A 64 -16.33 3.48 2.50
C ARG A 64 -16.00 4.22 3.78
N GLY A 65 -14.71 4.52 4.02
CA GLY A 65 -14.23 5.14 5.26
C GLY A 65 -14.19 4.21 6.47
N MET A 66 -14.36 2.89 6.29
CA MET A 66 -14.20 1.93 7.38
C MET A 66 -12.72 1.77 7.69
N PHE A 67 -12.38 1.75 8.99
CA PHE A 67 -11.02 1.68 9.48
C PHE A 67 -10.73 0.33 10.15
N PHE A 68 -9.58 -0.25 9.84
CA PHE A 68 -9.11 -1.54 10.33
C PHE A 68 -7.65 -1.43 10.78
N THR A 69 -7.23 -2.27 11.72
CA THR A 69 -5.87 -2.30 12.24
C THR A 69 -5.32 -3.72 12.27
N GLY A 70 -4.07 -3.84 11.87
CA GLY A 70 -3.34 -5.11 11.90
C GLY A 70 -3.62 -6.02 10.71
N HIS A 71 -2.66 -6.93 10.50
CA HIS A 71 -2.67 -7.88 9.38
C HIS A 71 -3.94 -8.74 9.35
N GLN A 72 -4.38 -9.27 10.49
CA GLN A 72 -5.53 -10.18 10.54
C GLN A 72 -6.82 -9.49 10.08
N GLN A 73 -7.11 -8.27 10.55
CA GLN A 73 -8.31 -7.53 10.11
C GLN A 73 -8.24 -7.16 8.62
N PHE A 74 -7.06 -6.84 8.11
CA PHE A 74 -6.85 -6.60 6.69
C PHE A 74 -7.16 -7.85 5.85
N LEU A 75 -6.63 -9.00 6.27
CA LEU A 75 -6.88 -10.30 5.62
C LEU A 75 -8.36 -10.67 5.67
N ASP A 76 -9.00 -10.65 6.85
CA ASP A 76 -10.40 -11.01 7.03
C ASP A 76 -11.31 -10.16 6.14
N ARG A 77 -11.01 -8.86 6.07
CA ARG A 77 -11.76 -7.94 5.21
C ARG A 77 -11.61 -8.27 3.73
N HIS A 78 -10.42 -8.68 3.25
CA HIS A 78 -10.23 -9.06 1.85
C HIS A 78 -10.84 -10.44 1.54
N VAL A 79 -10.86 -11.37 2.50
CA VAL A 79 -11.64 -12.62 2.37
C VAL A 79 -13.13 -12.32 2.13
N GLU A 80 -13.73 -11.34 2.85
CA GLU A 80 -15.12 -10.92 2.62
C GLU A 80 -15.30 -10.24 1.26
N ILE A 81 -14.37 -9.34 0.88
CA ILE A 81 -14.40 -8.62 -0.40
C ILE A 81 -14.42 -9.62 -1.56
N PHE A 82 -13.54 -10.61 -1.55
CA PHE A 82 -13.40 -11.59 -2.64
C PHE A 82 -14.52 -12.65 -2.66
N LYS A 83 -15.29 -12.80 -1.58
CA LYS A 83 -16.50 -13.62 -1.57
C LYS A 83 -17.76 -12.82 -1.94
N GLY A 84 -17.69 -11.50 -1.90
CA GLY A 84 -18.81 -10.60 -2.12
C GLY A 84 -18.91 -10.11 -3.56
N MET A 85 -19.35 -8.86 -3.70
CA MET A 85 -19.58 -8.23 -5.01
C MET A 85 -18.29 -8.00 -5.84
N PHE A 86 -17.13 -8.05 -5.22
CA PHE A 86 -15.84 -7.97 -5.90
C PHE A 86 -15.32 -9.35 -6.35
N ALA A 87 -16.06 -10.42 -6.06
CA ALA A 87 -15.74 -11.73 -6.60
C ALA A 87 -15.71 -11.68 -8.13
N LYS A 88 -14.62 -12.16 -8.74
CA LYS A 88 -14.43 -12.17 -10.21
C LYS A 88 -14.26 -10.78 -10.87
N THR A 89 -14.09 -9.72 -10.09
CA THR A 89 -13.70 -8.42 -10.65
C THR A 89 -12.23 -8.43 -11.05
N VAL A 90 -11.87 -7.53 -11.97
CA VAL A 90 -10.51 -7.35 -12.45
C VAL A 90 -9.99 -5.99 -11.99
N LEU A 91 -8.92 -6.00 -11.23
CA LEU A 91 -8.16 -4.82 -10.79
C LEU A 91 -7.09 -4.48 -11.81
N GLN A 92 -6.99 -3.20 -12.13
CA GLN A 92 -5.86 -2.58 -12.81
C GLN A 92 -5.36 -1.42 -11.96
N GLN A 93 -4.05 -1.15 -12.01
CA GLN A 93 -3.40 -0.18 -11.12
C GLN A 93 -2.25 0.51 -11.83
N ASP A 94 -2.24 1.85 -11.79
CA ASP A 94 -1.16 2.70 -12.30
C ASP A 94 -0.51 3.46 -11.16
N VAL A 95 0.81 3.41 -11.06
CA VAL A 95 1.58 4.23 -10.13
C VAL A 95 1.62 5.67 -10.65
N VAL A 96 1.05 6.62 -9.88
CA VAL A 96 1.04 8.05 -10.22
C VAL A 96 2.07 8.86 -9.45
N SER A 97 2.50 8.37 -8.30
CA SER A 97 3.57 8.95 -7.48
C SER A 97 4.31 7.88 -6.71
N PHE A 98 5.63 7.95 -6.71
CA PHE A 98 6.51 7.09 -5.92
C PHE A 98 7.67 7.93 -5.38
N ARG A 99 7.89 7.91 -4.07
CA ARG A 99 9.01 8.62 -3.45
C ARG A 99 9.45 7.96 -2.15
N PHE A 100 10.74 7.95 -1.89
CA PHE A 100 11.30 7.64 -0.59
C PHE A 100 11.26 8.89 0.31
N LEU A 101 10.81 8.72 1.55
CA LEU A 101 10.90 9.74 2.61
C LEU A 101 12.18 9.57 3.44
N SER A 102 12.64 8.33 3.55
CA SER A 102 13.89 7.91 4.19
C SER A 102 14.36 6.61 3.54
N PRO A 103 15.55 6.08 3.90
CA PRO A 103 16.02 4.78 3.42
C PRO A 103 15.05 3.63 3.68
N ASP A 104 14.21 3.75 4.71
CA ASP A 104 13.32 2.68 5.19
C ASP A 104 11.83 3.03 5.07
N VAL A 105 11.49 4.17 4.46
CA VAL A 105 10.08 4.60 4.28
C VAL A 105 9.85 5.12 2.88
N ALA A 106 8.86 4.56 2.20
CA ALA A 106 8.38 5.03 0.90
C ALA A 106 6.89 5.32 0.91
N ILE A 107 6.47 6.29 0.10
CA ILE A 107 5.07 6.57 -0.19
C ILE A 107 4.83 6.26 -1.66
N VAL A 108 3.76 5.51 -1.91
CA VAL A 108 3.28 5.21 -3.25
C VAL A 108 1.81 5.64 -3.35
N GLU A 109 1.49 6.34 -4.41
CA GLU A 109 0.12 6.70 -4.75
C GLU A 109 -0.22 6.08 -6.10
N THR A 110 -1.35 5.39 -6.15
CA THR A 110 -1.81 4.70 -7.35
C THR A 110 -3.23 5.12 -7.69
N LEU A 111 -3.55 5.14 -8.99
CA LEU A 111 -4.91 5.12 -9.49
C LEU A 111 -5.26 3.67 -9.81
N THR A 112 -6.42 3.24 -9.31
CA THR A 112 -6.92 1.91 -9.62
C THR A 112 -8.25 2.01 -10.33
N TRP A 113 -8.56 1.00 -11.17
CA TRP A 113 -9.90 0.79 -11.66
C TRP A 113 -10.24 -0.69 -11.64
N ILE A 114 -11.47 -0.93 -11.25
CA ILE A 114 -11.99 -2.28 -11.08
C ILE A 114 -13.16 -2.45 -12.05
N THR A 115 -13.15 -3.54 -12.80
CA THR A 115 -14.17 -3.91 -13.79
C THR A 115 -14.75 -5.30 -13.48
N GLY A 116 -15.78 -5.71 -14.22
CA GLY A 116 -16.35 -7.06 -14.08
C GLY A 116 -17.41 -7.17 -13.00
N PHE A 117 -18.01 -6.06 -12.57
CA PHE A 117 -19.13 -6.10 -11.64
C PHE A 117 -20.37 -6.80 -12.23
N PRO A 118 -21.15 -7.56 -11.42
CA PRO A 118 -22.41 -8.15 -11.85
C PRO A 118 -23.39 -7.06 -12.33
N LYS A 119 -24.13 -7.34 -13.40
CA LYS A 119 -25.17 -6.42 -13.89
C LYS A 119 -26.24 -6.21 -12.80
N GLY A 120 -26.50 -4.94 -12.46
CA GLY A 120 -27.46 -4.56 -11.41
C GLY A 120 -26.95 -4.66 -9.98
N GLY A 121 -25.66 -5.00 -9.78
CA GLY A 121 -25.06 -5.25 -8.48
C GLY A 121 -24.21 -4.11 -7.90
N SER A 122 -24.35 -2.87 -8.39
CA SER A 122 -23.62 -1.75 -7.78
C SER A 122 -24.14 -1.48 -6.36
N PRO A 123 -23.27 -1.50 -5.31
CA PRO A 123 -23.69 -1.07 -3.99
C PRO A 123 -24.11 0.40 -4.02
N LYS A 124 -25.17 0.75 -3.30
CA LYS A 124 -25.69 2.12 -3.21
C LYS A 124 -24.66 3.19 -2.78
N ALA A 125 -23.47 2.79 -2.32
CA ALA A 125 -22.44 3.68 -1.79
C ALA A 125 -21.17 3.78 -2.67
N ILE A 126 -21.14 3.11 -3.84
CA ILE A 126 -19.96 3.07 -4.72
C ILE A 126 -20.35 3.61 -6.08
N HIS A 127 -19.56 4.54 -6.62
CA HIS A 127 -19.78 5.04 -7.97
C HIS A 127 -19.10 4.12 -8.99
N ILE A 128 -19.91 3.58 -9.91
CA ILE A 128 -19.44 2.85 -11.10
C ILE A 128 -19.77 3.70 -12.32
N ASP A 129 -18.75 3.98 -13.15
CA ASP A 129 -18.93 4.81 -14.34
C ASP A 129 -19.76 4.12 -15.44
N GLU A 130 -20.06 4.84 -16.52
CA GLU A 130 -20.84 4.34 -17.66
C GLU A 130 -20.21 3.14 -18.37
N LYS A 131 -18.88 2.95 -18.22
CA LYS A 131 -18.14 1.81 -18.75
C LYS A 131 -18.06 0.64 -17.78
N GLY A 132 -18.77 0.72 -16.64
CA GLY A 132 -18.80 -0.34 -15.63
C GLY A 132 -17.54 -0.41 -14.77
N ARG A 133 -16.85 0.72 -14.54
CA ARG A 133 -15.60 0.78 -13.78
C ARG A 133 -15.79 1.55 -12.48
N LEU A 134 -15.27 0.99 -11.40
CA LEU A 134 -15.01 1.71 -10.16
C LEU A 134 -13.60 2.29 -10.22
N HIS A 135 -13.47 3.58 -9.97
CA HIS A 135 -12.17 4.27 -9.90
C HIS A 135 -11.84 4.62 -8.46
N THR A 136 -10.63 4.31 -8.02
CA THR A 136 -10.16 4.70 -6.69
C THR A 136 -8.74 5.29 -6.75
N ARG A 137 -8.41 6.10 -5.74
CA ARG A 137 -7.07 6.58 -5.48
C ARG A 137 -6.58 5.95 -4.19
N LEU A 138 -5.48 5.25 -4.27
CA LEU A 138 -4.90 4.51 -3.16
C LEU A 138 -3.57 5.14 -2.77
N LEU A 139 -3.44 5.51 -1.49
CA LEU A 139 -2.18 5.88 -0.86
C LEU A 139 -1.69 4.70 -0.02
N GLN A 140 -0.45 4.28 -0.28
CA GLN A 140 0.24 3.27 0.53
C GLN A 140 1.53 3.86 1.11
N VAL A 141 1.76 3.62 2.39
CA VAL A 141 3.05 3.88 3.03
C VAL A 141 3.72 2.53 3.28
N PHE A 142 4.91 2.39 2.74
CA PHE A 142 5.76 1.23 2.93
C PHE A 142 6.84 1.56 3.95
N GLN A 143 7.12 0.62 4.83
CA GLN A 143 8.21 0.67 5.79
C GLN A 143 9.02 -0.63 5.74
N LYS A 144 10.34 -0.51 5.76
CA LYS A 144 11.23 -1.66 5.84
C LYS A 144 11.25 -2.18 7.28
N GLN A 145 10.82 -3.41 7.48
CA GLN A 145 10.77 -4.10 8.78
C GLN A 145 11.56 -5.40 8.68
N ALA A 146 12.61 -5.54 9.49
CA ALA A 146 13.52 -6.71 9.47
C ALA A 146 14.09 -7.03 8.06
N GLY A 147 14.29 -6.02 7.23
CA GLY A 147 14.81 -6.16 5.86
C GLY A 147 13.75 -6.25 4.76
N ASP A 148 12.50 -6.53 5.10
CA ASP A 148 11.39 -6.65 4.17
C ASP A 148 10.55 -5.36 4.10
N TRP A 149 10.07 -5.01 2.92
CA TRP A 149 9.10 -3.93 2.75
C TRP A 149 7.69 -4.39 3.14
N LYS A 150 7.06 -3.66 4.07
CA LYS A 150 5.70 -3.90 4.54
C LYS A 150 4.83 -2.66 4.34
N ILE A 151 3.56 -2.88 4.03
CA ILE A 151 2.54 -1.83 3.94
C ILE A 151 2.08 -1.51 5.36
N VAL A 152 2.40 -0.32 5.85
CA VAL A 152 2.01 0.14 7.21
C VAL A 152 0.78 1.06 7.18
N VAL A 153 0.51 1.71 6.03
CA VAL A 153 -0.73 2.47 5.80
C VAL A 153 -1.27 2.11 4.43
N TYR A 154 -2.57 1.81 4.39
CA TYR A 154 -3.32 1.57 3.17
C TYR A 154 -4.60 2.42 3.23
N HIS A 155 -4.64 3.51 2.49
CA HIS A 155 -5.76 4.45 2.51
C HIS A 155 -6.35 4.60 1.11
N ASN A 156 -7.55 4.07 0.92
CA ASN A 156 -8.23 4.05 -0.36
C ASN A 156 -9.41 5.04 -0.40
N VAL A 157 -9.53 5.77 -1.49
CA VAL A 157 -10.58 6.78 -1.70
C VAL A 157 -11.33 6.47 -2.99
N ASP A 158 -12.66 6.40 -2.90
CA ASP A 158 -13.56 6.33 -4.05
C ASP A 158 -13.56 7.67 -4.80
N LEU A 159 -13.27 7.66 -6.11
CA LEU A 159 -13.30 8.85 -6.94
C LEU A 159 -14.73 9.18 -7.36
N LYS A 160 -15.16 10.40 -7.06
CA LYS A 160 -16.48 10.89 -7.44
C LYS A 160 -16.56 11.23 -8.93
N PRO A 161 -17.75 11.25 -9.55
CA PRO A 161 -17.93 11.44 -11.00
C PRO A 161 -17.27 12.66 -11.59
N ASP A 162 -17.18 13.73 -10.80
CA ASP A 162 -16.63 15.04 -11.18
C ASP A 162 -15.13 15.18 -10.87
N THR A 163 -14.50 14.14 -10.31
CA THR A 163 -13.08 14.15 -10.01
C THR A 163 -12.28 14.00 -11.29
N PRO A 164 -11.39 14.95 -11.64
CA PRO A 164 -10.48 14.76 -12.76
C PRO A 164 -9.58 13.54 -12.54
N VAL A 165 -9.67 12.56 -13.41
CA VAL A 165 -8.80 11.37 -13.39
C VAL A 165 -7.78 11.54 -14.51
N PRO A 166 -6.47 11.38 -14.23
CA PRO A 166 -5.47 11.38 -15.28
C PRO A 166 -5.81 10.29 -16.33
N THR A 167 -5.71 10.65 -17.60
CA THR A 167 -5.88 9.67 -18.67
C THR A 167 -4.75 8.67 -18.61
N HIS A 168 -5.09 7.37 -18.57
CA HIS A 168 -4.09 6.32 -18.72
C HIS A 168 -3.36 6.49 -20.06
N LYS A 169 -2.04 6.45 -20.01
CA LYS A 169 -1.19 6.50 -21.20
C LYS A 169 -1.15 5.15 -21.89
#